data_0412fd1150591ffa4d8f748768a2e269
#
_entry.id   0412fd1150591ffa4d8f748768a2e269
#
_cell.length_a   1.000
_cell.length_b   1.000
_cell.length_c   1.000
_cell.angle_alpha   90.00
_cell.angle_beta   90.00
_cell.angle_gamma   90.00
#
_symmetry.space_group_name_H-M   'P 1'
#
loop_
_entity.id
_entity.type
_entity.pdbx_description
1 polymer ?
#
loop_
_entity_poly.entity_id
_entity_poly.type
_entity_poly.pdbx_seq_one_letter_code
_entity_poly.pdbx_strand_id
1 'polypeptide(L)'
;MDKKKNKKKSHPFIRARIYLQACWTLLTNSYASGYINGTIYQGGVKNICVPGLNCYSCPGAWGACPMGSLQNALAGRTHGFPFYVLGTLITIGALFGRIVCGWLCPFGLVQDLLFKIPPKKKIRRLPGEKYLRKTRYVVLVVMCILLPMLAKGSYGVGMPWFCKWICPSGTLLGGIPLLALNEELRSVIGWLFTWKLFILVVIITGSILMYRPFCRYICPLGAIYGLMNPVSLVRMRVSKSRCVGCGACQKACGLDIPVYKEPNSTDCIRCGKCVTVCPHNALKLDVTLKGKRRRGARQEDADA
;
A
#
# COMPACT_ATOMS: atom_id res chain seq x y z
N MET A 1 39.36 -10.66 -16.57
CA MET A 1 39.12 -9.65 -15.48
C MET A 1 37.78 -9.89 -14.87
N ASP A 2 37.80 -10.63 -13.77
CA ASP A 2 36.58 -11.08 -13.06
C ASP A 2 35.90 -9.91 -12.31
N LYS A 3 34.73 -9.46 -12.78
CA LYS A 3 33.86 -8.57 -12.01
C LYS A 3 33.16 -9.40 -10.94
N LYS A 4 33.82 -9.67 -9.81
CA LYS A 4 33.17 -10.15 -8.60
C LYS A 4 32.00 -9.22 -8.28
N LYS A 5 30.76 -9.68 -8.54
CA LYS A 5 29.51 -9.04 -8.08
C LYS A 5 29.50 -9.04 -6.56
N ASN A 6 29.99 -7.96 -5.97
CA ASN A 6 29.93 -7.73 -4.54
C ASN A 6 28.44 -7.64 -4.15
N LYS A 7 27.85 -8.76 -3.69
CA LYS A 7 26.49 -8.82 -3.14
C LYS A 7 26.46 -7.94 -1.90
N LYS A 8 26.12 -6.67 -2.06
CA LYS A 8 25.90 -5.74 -0.95
C LYS A 8 24.89 -6.38 0.01
N LYS A 9 25.38 -6.85 1.17
CA LYS A 9 24.53 -7.39 2.25
C LYS A 9 23.46 -6.34 2.55
N SER A 10 22.18 -6.72 2.46
CA SER A 10 21.06 -5.80 2.75
C SER A 10 21.12 -5.39 4.22
N HIS A 11 21.00 -4.09 4.49
CA HIS A 11 21.02 -3.52 5.84
C HIS A 11 19.97 -4.23 6.73
N PRO A 12 20.26 -4.53 8.02
CA PRO A 12 19.38 -5.28 8.92
C PRO A 12 17.97 -4.68 9.00
N PHE A 13 17.86 -3.35 9.02
CA PHE A 13 16.58 -2.63 9.03
C PHE A 13 15.68 -2.97 7.82
N ILE A 14 16.25 -3.13 6.63
CA ILE A 14 15.49 -3.47 5.41
C ILE A 14 15.02 -4.93 5.45
N ARG A 15 15.83 -5.83 6.04
CA ARG A 15 15.42 -7.23 6.25
C ARG A 15 14.29 -7.31 7.27
N ALA A 16 14.42 -6.66 8.43
CA ALA A 16 13.39 -6.62 9.47
C ALA A 16 12.04 -6.13 8.90
N ARG A 17 12.05 -5.12 8.02
CA ARG A 17 10.85 -4.65 7.34
C ARG A 17 10.16 -5.75 6.54
N ILE A 18 10.93 -6.50 5.74
CA ILE A 18 10.35 -7.58 4.89
C ILE A 18 9.81 -8.71 5.75
N TYR A 19 10.52 -9.10 6.81
CA TYR A 19 10.05 -10.13 7.74
C TYR A 19 8.77 -9.69 8.46
N LEU A 20 8.72 -8.46 8.97
CA LEU A 20 7.52 -7.93 9.62
C LEU A 20 6.33 -7.91 8.65
N GLN A 21 6.54 -7.50 7.41
CA GLN A 21 5.49 -7.49 6.39
C GLN A 21 5.02 -8.91 6.03
N ALA A 22 5.93 -9.88 5.96
CA ALA A 22 5.60 -11.28 5.72
C ALA A 22 4.84 -11.89 6.89
N CYS A 23 5.31 -11.70 8.13
CA CYS A 23 4.62 -12.15 9.34
C CYS A 23 3.21 -11.55 9.43
N TRP A 24 3.06 -10.26 9.18
CA TRP A 24 1.75 -9.61 9.17
C TRP A 24 0.82 -10.17 8.10
N THR A 25 1.34 -10.42 6.90
CA THR A 25 0.58 -11.04 5.81
C THR A 25 0.11 -12.43 6.17
N LEU A 26 0.98 -13.25 6.76
CA LEU A 26 0.61 -14.59 7.23
C LEU A 26 -0.44 -14.52 8.34
N LEU A 27 -0.22 -13.67 9.35
CA LEU A 27 -1.13 -13.53 10.49
C LEU A 27 -2.54 -13.09 10.01
N THR A 28 -2.64 -12.13 9.11
CA THR A 28 -3.93 -11.62 8.62
C THR A 28 -4.62 -12.54 7.62
N ASN A 29 -3.93 -13.56 7.08
CA ASN A 29 -4.44 -14.52 6.10
C ASN A 29 -4.21 -15.97 6.53
N SER A 30 -4.21 -16.26 7.84
CA SER A 30 -3.90 -17.58 8.40
C SER A 30 -5.11 -18.50 8.59
N TYR A 31 -6.30 -18.15 8.10
CA TYR A 31 -7.48 -19.00 8.19
C TYR A 31 -7.37 -20.20 7.24
N ALA A 32 -6.69 -21.26 7.69
CA ALA A 32 -6.40 -22.45 6.91
C ALA A 32 -7.67 -23.19 6.46
N SER A 33 -8.71 -23.25 7.30
CA SER A 33 -9.98 -23.91 6.97
C SER A 33 -10.64 -23.32 5.73
N GLY A 34 -10.49 -22.01 5.48
CA GLY A 34 -11.01 -21.37 4.28
C GLY A 34 -10.33 -21.89 3.00
N TYR A 35 -9.04 -22.19 3.06
CA TYR A 35 -8.32 -22.78 1.92
C TYR A 35 -8.64 -24.27 1.73
N ILE A 36 -8.90 -25.00 2.81
CA ILE A 36 -9.24 -26.43 2.72
C ILE A 36 -10.65 -26.60 2.16
N ASN A 37 -11.60 -25.84 2.67
CA ASN A 37 -13.03 -25.98 2.33
C ASN A 37 -13.49 -25.07 1.19
N GLY A 38 -12.62 -24.26 0.61
CA GLY A 38 -12.99 -23.29 -0.43
C GLY A 38 -13.98 -22.22 0.02
N THR A 39 -14.05 -21.91 1.34
CA THR A 39 -15.03 -21.00 1.94
C THR A 39 -14.37 -19.72 2.45
N ILE A 40 -15.16 -18.64 2.55
CA ILE A 40 -14.72 -17.36 3.10
C ILE A 40 -15.10 -17.32 4.58
N TYR A 41 -14.18 -16.96 5.46
CA TYR A 41 -14.46 -16.74 6.87
C TYR A 41 -15.55 -15.69 7.10
N GLN A 42 -16.57 -16.01 7.89
CA GLN A 42 -17.75 -15.14 8.17
C GLN A 42 -17.91 -14.78 9.66
N GLY A 43 -16.96 -15.09 10.50
CA GLY A 43 -17.02 -14.79 11.93
C GLY A 43 -16.86 -13.29 12.24
N GLY A 44 -17.18 -12.90 13.49
CA GLY A 44 -17.17 -11.49 13.93
C GLY A 44 -15.85 -10.74 13.72
N VAL A 45 -14.71 -11.43 13.72
CA VAL A 45 -13.40 -10.81 13.44
C VAL A 45 -13.31 -10.23 12.02
N LYS A 46 -14.14 -10.71 11.08
CA LYS A 46 -14.21 -10.16 9.72
C LYS A 46 -14.62 -8.67 9.67
N ASN A 47 -15.31 -8.20 10.68
CA ASN A 47 -15.70 -6.80 10.80
C ASN A 47 -14.52 -5.87 11.14
N ILE A 48 -13.37 -6.43 11.57
CA ILE A 48 -12.20 -5.64 11.89
C ILE A 48 -11.50 -5.23 10.60
N CYS A 49 -11.28 -3.91 10.43
CA CYS A 49 -10.52 -3.38 9.31
C CYS A 49 -9.02 -3.60 9.48
N VAL A 50 -8.43 -4.38 8.57
CA VAL A 50 -6.97 -4.58 8.50
C VAL A 50 -6.34 -3.38 7.79
N PRO A 51 -5.29 -2.76 8.32
CA PRO A 51 -4.76 -1.49 7.81
C PRO A 51 -4.15 -1.55 6.39
N GLY A 52 -3.99 -2.73 5.80
CA GLY A 52 -3.43 -2.93 4.46
C GLY A 52 -4.49 -3.24 3.40
N LEU A 53 -4.03 -3.38 2.16
CA LEU A 53 -4.87 -3.87 1.06
C LEU A 53 -4.94 -5.41 1.15
N ASN A 54 -5.87 -5.91 1.96
CA ASN A 54 -6.15 -7.33 2.17
C ASN A 54 -7.58 -7.64 1.73
N CYS A 55 -7.77 -8.53 0.76
CA CYS A 55 -9.10 -8.76 0.19
C CYS A 55 -10.04 -9.43 1.20
N TYR A 56 -11.23 -8.87 1.40
CA TYR A 56 -12.26 -9.47 2.26
C TYR A 56 -12.80 -10.82 1.71
N SER A 57 -12.69 -11.05 0.40
CA SER A 57 -13.08 -12.31 -0.24
C SER A 57 -11.93 -13.34 -0.26
N CYS A 58 -10.78 -13.07 0.36
CA CYS A 58 -9.73 -14.05 0.50
C CYS A 58 -10.18 -15.18 1.45
N PRO A 59 -10.04 -16.47 1.06
CA PRO A 59 -10.37 -17.60 1.92
C PRO A 59 -9.65 -17.56 3.27
N GLY A 60 -8.38 -17.16 3.27
CA GLY A 60 -7.56 -17.09 4.47
C GLY A 60 -7.71 -15.82 5.30
N ALA A 61 -8.45 -14.82 4.85
CA ALA A 61 -8.45 -13.51 5.51
C ALA A 61 -9.37 -13.45 6.73
N TRP A 62 -8.77 -13.14 7.91
CA TRP A 62 -9.50 -12.89 9.15
C TRP A 62 -10.25 -11.55 9.16
N GLY A 63 -9.69 -10.52 8.55
CA GLY A 63 -10.26 -9.17 8.57
C GLY A 63 -10.55 -8.61 7.17
N ALA A 64 -11.24 -7.48 7.12
CA ALA A 64 -11.65 -6.84 5.89
C ALA A 64 -10.72 -5.69 5.46
N CYS A 65 -10.62 -5.48 4.14
CA CYS A 65 -9.95 -4.31 3.58
C CYS A 65 -10.78 -3.05 3.86
N PRO A 66 -10.22 -1.97 4.42
CA PRO A 66 -10.97 -0.76 4.71
C PRO A 66 -11.55 -0.09 3.47
N MET A 67 -10.92 -0.25 2.29
CA MET A 67 -11.48 0.28 1.04
C MET A 67 -12.69 -0.51 0.55
N GLY A 68 -12.70 -1.84 0.74
CA GLY A 68 -13.87 -2.67 0.45
C GLY A 68 -15.03 -2.35 1.40
N SER A 69 -14.74 -2.24 2.69
CA SER A 69 -15.71 -1.88 3.71
C SER A 69 -16.30 -0.49 3.48
N LEU A 70 -15.47 0.49 3.11
CA LEU A 70 -15.95 1.85 2.77
C LEU A 70 -16.91 1.84 1.59
N GLN A 71 -16.55 1.16 0.49
CA GLN A 71 -17.42 1.10 -0.68
C GLN A 71 -18.72 0.36 -0.40
N ASN A 72 -18.69 -0.75 0.34
CA ASN A 72 -19.89 -1.49 0.71
C ASN A 72 -20.82 -0.67 1.62
N ALA A 73 -20.28 0.09 2.56
CA ALA A 73 -21.06 0.97 3.41
C ALA A 73 -21.70 2.13 2.63
N LEU A 74 -20.98 2.73 1.67
CA LEU A 74 -21.51 3.77 0.80
C LEU A 74 -22.54 3.24 -0.23
N ALA A 75 -22.42 1.98 -0.61
CA ALA A 75 -23.32 1.31 -1.55
C ALA A 75 -24.62 0.82 -0.89
N GLY A 76 -24.71 0.74 0.43
CA GLY A 76 -25.86 0.25 1.17
C GLY A 76 -27.15 1.06 0.96
N ARG A 77 -28.32 0.41 1.14
CA ARG A 77 -29.64 1.05 1.02
C ARG A 77 -29.84 2.19 2.02
N THR A 78 -29.37 2.01 3.25
CA THR A 78 -29.56 2.93 4.38
C THR A 78 -28.41 3.91 4.52
N HIS A 79 -27.74 4.32 3.51
CA HIS A 79 -26.67 5.35 3.55
C HIS A 79 -26.09 5.66 4.95
N GLY A 80 -25.93 4.64 5.79
CA GLY A 80 -25.31 4.77 7.09
C GLY A 80 -23.90 5.29 6.87
N PHE A 81 -23.59 6.47 7.40
CA PHE A 81 -22.26 7.05 7.25
C PHE A 81 -21.23 6.08 7.88
N PRO A 82 -20.18 5.67 7.17
CA PRO A 82 -19.27 4.61 7.61
C PRO A 82 -18.27 5.11 8.66
N PHE A 83 -18.78 5.61 9.81
CA PHE A 83 -17.97 6.21 10.87
C PHE A 83 -16.84 5.31 11.35
N TYR A 84 -17.13 4.00 11.54
CA TYR A 84 -16.11 3.03 11.96
C TYR A 84 -14.96 2.93 10.98
N VAL A 85 -15.25 2.75 9.69
CA VAL A 85 -14.23 2.58 8.65
C VAL A 85 -13.44 3.88 8.45
N LEU A 86 -14.15 5.01 8.44
CA LEU A 86 -13.53 6.32 8.29
C LEU A 86 -12.67 6.67 9.51
N GLY A 87 -13.18 6.41 10.72
CA GLY A 87 -12.44 6.58 11.97
C GLY A 87 -11.16 5.74 12.00
N THR A 88 -11.25 4.46 11.58
CA THR A 88 -10.08 3.57 11.47
C THR A 88 -9.05 4.10 10.47
N LEU A 89 -9.49 4.52 9.27
CA LEU A 89 -8.60 5.09 8.24
C LEU A 89 -7.92 6.37 8.71
N ILE A 90 -8.66 7.28 9.36
CA ILE A 90 -8.13 8.54 9.88
C ILE A 90 -7.15 8.27 11.02
N THR A 91 -7.50 7.42 11.97
CA THR A 91 -6.65 7.10 13.13
C THR A 91 -5.33 6.47 12.68
N ILE A 92 -5.38 5.41 11.86
CA ILE A 92 -4.18 4.75 11.35
C ILE A 92 -3.37 5.70 10.46
N GLY A 93 -4.03 6.50 9.63
CA GLY A 93 -3.39 7.51 8.78
C GLY A 93 -2.70 8.61 9.57
N ALA A 94 -3.34 9.12 10.63
CA ALA A 94 -2.79 10.15 11.52
C ALA A 94 -1.61 9.64 12.35
N LEU A 95 -1.67 8.39 12.80
CA LEU A 95 -0.58 7.77 13.56
C LEU A 95 0.60 7.43 12.66
N PHE A 96 0.38 6.67 11.61
CA PHE A 96 1.43 6.02 10.82
C PHE A 96 1.59 6.57 9.41
N GLY A 97 0.57 7.23 8.84
CA GLY A 97 0.58 7.63 7.43
C GLY A 97 0.78 6.45 6.49
N ARG A 98 1.59 6.60 5.45
CA ARG A 98 1.88 5.53 4.48
C ARG A 98 2.89 4.47 4.94
N ILE A 99 3.34 4.48 6.18
CA ILE A 99 4.17 3.40 6.74
C ILE A 99 3.47 2.05 6.58
N VAL A 100 2.16 2.01 6.81
CA VAL A 100 1.31 0.83 6.63
C VAL A 100 1.52 0.19 5.25
N CYS A 101 1.55 1.01 4.19
CA CYS A 101 1.79 0.52 2.82
C CYS A 101 3.18 -0.08 2.65
N GLY A 102 4.16 0.40 3.41
CA GLY A 102 5.54 -0.07 3.36
C GLY A 102 5.82 -1.31 4.19
N TRP A 103 5.10 -1.49 5.31
CA TRP A 103 5.46 -2.45 6.35
C TRP A 103 4.40 -3.51 6.65
N LEU A 104 3.12 -3.24 6.37
CA LEU A 104 2.01 -4.13 6.76
C LEU A 104 1.18 -4.61 5.56
N CYS A 105 1.24 -3.94 4.41
CA CYS A 105 0.36 -4.25 3.28
C CYS A 105 0.76 -5.55 2.57
N PRO A 106 -0.11 -6.60 2.51
CA PRO A 106 0.15 -7.86 1.81
C PRO A 106 0.43 -7.67 0.32
N PHE A 107 -0.39 -6.89 -0.36
CA PHE A 107 -0.20 -6.61 -1.79
C PHE A 107 1.08 -5.80 -2.07
N GLY A 108 1.50 -4.97 -1.10
CA GLY A 108 2.79 -4.29 -1.15
C GLY A 108 3.98 -5.26 -1.07
N LEU A 109 3.85 -6.34 -0.30
CA LEU A 109 4.86 -7.42 -0.23
C LEU A 109 5.00 -8.12 -1.58
N VAL A 110 3.87 -8.48 -2.22
CA VAL A 110 3.86 -9.11 -3.54
C VAL A 110 4.62 -8.26 -4.56
N GLN A 111 4.32 -6.95 -4.63
CA GLN A 111 5.03 -6.04 -5.54
C GLN A 111 6.53 -5.91 -5.21
N ASP A 112 6.91 -5.91 -3.92
CA ASP A 112 8.31 -5.87 -3.51
C ASP A 112 9.07 -7.15 -3.91
N LEU A 113 8.43 -8.31 -3.84
CA LEU A 113 9.00 -9.59 -4.27
C LEU A 113 9.15 -9.65 -5.79
N LEU A 114 8.13 -9.25 -6.54
CA LEU A 114 8.18 -9.19 -8.01
C LEU A 114 9.29 -8.24 -8.50
N PHE A 115 9.47 -7.09 -7.82
CA PHE A 115 10.53 -6.15 -8.17
C PHE A 115 11.95 -6.68 -7.94
N LYS A 116 12.14 -7.76 -7.16
CA LYS A 116 13.45 -8.42 -7.01
C LYS A 116 13.87 -9.21 -8.25
N ILE A 117 12.92 -9.61 -9.09
CA ILE A 117 13.21 -10.28 -10.37
C ILE A 117 13.98 -9.29 -11.25
N PRO A 118 15.17 -9.66 -11.77
CA PRO A 118 16.01 -8.76 -12.56
C PRO A 118 15.54 -8.73 -14.02
N PRO A 119 14.79 -7.73 -14.49
CA PRO A 119 14.58 -7.52 -15.91
C PRO A 119 15.83 -6.86 -16.54
N LYS A 120 15.98 -6.99 -17.86
CA LYS A 120 17.08 -6.35 -18.62
C LYS A 120 17.13 -4.83 -18.40
N LYS A 121 15.97 -4.17 -18.20
CA LYS A 121 15.87 -2.72 -17.98
C LYS A 121 14.80 -2.39 -16.94
N LYS A 122 15.15 -1.67 -15.87
CA LYS A 122 14.18 -1.18 -14.87
C LYS A 122 13.81 0.26 -15.17
N ILE A 123 12.51 0.55 -15.12
CA ILE A 123 11.94 1.88 -15.37
C ILE A 123 11.83 2.59 -14.02
N ARG A 124 12.40 3.79 -13.90
CA ARG A 124 12.28 4.61 -12.69
C ARG A 124 11.16 5.62 -12.77
N ARG A 125 10.96 6.22 -13.94
CA ARG A 125 9.94 7.24 -14.21
C ARG A 125 9.24 6.95 -15.52
N LEU A 126 7.94 7.26 -15.56
CA LEU A 126 7.17 7.31 -16.79
C LEU A 126 7.06 8.77 -17.27
N PRO A 127 6.93 9.00 -18.59
CA PRO A 127 6.58 10.32 -19.09
C PRO A 127 5.24 10.76 -18.47
N GLY A 128 5.10 12.04 -18.13
CA GLY A 128 3.89 12.55 -17.49
C GLY A 128 3.66 12.12 -16.04
N GLU A 129 4.69 11.66 -15.33
CA GLU A 129 4.59 11.11 -13.97
C GLU A 129 3.84 12.00 -12.98
N LYS A 130 3.97 13.32 -13.06
CA LYS A 130 3.24 14.26 -12.20
C LYS A 130 1.72 14.06 -12.26
N TYR A 131 1.20 13.84 -13.47
CA TYR A 131 -0.23 13.59 -13.69
C TYR A 131 -0.63 12.17 -13.32
N LEU A 132 0.19 11.18 -13.69
CA LEU A 132 -0.04 9.78 -13.36
C LEU A 132 -0.10 9.53 -11.84
N ARG A 133 0.67 10.25 -11.02
CA ARG A 133 0.57 10.16 -9.55
C ARG A 133 -0.74 10.70 -9.01
N LYS A 134 -1.40 11.63 -9.72
CA LYS A 134 -2.71 12.17 -9.32
C LYS A 134 -3.86 11.22 -9.64
N THR A 135 -3.70 10.28 -10.58
CA THR A 135 -4.75 9.32 -10.98
C THR A 135 -5.31 8.55 -9.79
N ARG A 136 -4.49 8.19 -8.79
CA ARG A 136 -4.95 7.52 -7.56
C ARG A 136 -6.02 8.31 -6.78
N TYR A 137 -5.97 9.66 -6.82
CA TYR A 137 -6.98 10.52 -6.20
C TYR A 137 -8.27 10.52 -7.02
N VAL A 138 -8.16 10.51 -8.35
CA VAL A 138 -9.30 10.38 -9.25
C VAL A 138 -9.97 9.03 -9.02
N VAL A 139 -9.21 7.94 -8.95
CA VAL A 139 -9.74 6.60 -8.63
C VAL A 139 -10.41 6.59 -7.26
N LEU A 140 -9.84 7.24 -6.24
CA LEU A 140 -10.42 7.34 -4.91
C LEU A 140 -11.79 8.05 -4.97
N VAL A 141 -11.85 9.23 -5.58
CA VAL A 141 -13.08 10.04 -5.60
C VAL A 141 -14.14 9.39 -6.50
N VAL A 142 -13.78 9.05 -7.73
CA VAL A 142 -14.75 8.54 -8.71
C VAL A 142 -15.18 7.11 -8.38
N MET A 143 -14.23 6.17 -8.24
CA MET A 143 -14.57 4.75 -8.14
C MET A 143 -14.86 4.25 -6.74
N CYS A 144 -14.33 4.92 -5.71
CA CYS A 144 -14.54 4.48 -4.32
C CYS A 144 -15.61 5.29 -3.57
N ILE A 145 -15.94 6.50 -4.04
CA ILE A 145 -16.93 7.36 -3.39
C ILE A 145 -18.13 7.59 -4.31
N LEU A 146 -17.94 8.26 -5.46
CA LEU A 146 -19.06 8.70 -6.31
C LEU A 146 -19.82 7.53 -6.92
N LEU A 147 -19.16 6.60 -7.58
CA LEU A 147 -19.84 5.49 -8.25
C LEU A 147 -20.61 4.57 -7.28
N PRO A 148 -20.08 4.15 -6.11
CA PRO A 148 -20.85 3.38 -5.15
C PRO A 148 -22.12 4.10 -4.64
N MET A 149 -22.09 5.42 -4.55
CA MET A 149 -23.22 6.23 -4.09
C MET A 149 -24.25 6.48 -5.19
N LEU A 150 -23.82 6.79 -6.41
CA LEU A 150 -24.67 7.26 -7.51
C LEU A 150 -25.15 6.11 -8.40
N ALA A 151 -24.28 5.15 -8.72
CA ALA A 151 -24.61 4.06 -9.62
C ALA A 151 -25.26 2.89 -8.85
N LYS A 152 -26.56 3.00 -8.59
CA LYS A 152 -27.37 1.96 -7.96
C LYS A 152 -27.86 0.97 -9.00
N GLY A 153 -27.81 -0.32 -8.68
CA GLY A 153 -28.42 -1.38 -9.50
C GLY A 153 -29.95 -1.40 -9.40
N SER A 154 -30.57 -2.30 -10.14
CA SER A 154 -32.03 -2.49 -10.21
C SER A 154 -32.72 -2.67 -8.83
N TYR A 155 -31.96 -3.15 -7.84
CA TYR A 155 -32.44 -3.35 -6.46
C TYR A 155 -32.17 -2.16 -5.53
N GLY A 156 -31.73 -1.01 -6.05
CA GLY A 156 -31.41 0.19 -5.26
C GLY A 156 -30.15 0.09 -4.42
N VAL A 157 -29.34 -0.94 -4.61
CA VAL A 157 -28.05 -1.16 -3.94
C VAL A 157 -26.91 -0.81 -4.88
N GLY A 158 -25.96 -0.01 -4.42
CA GLY A 158 -24.75 0.30 -5.19
C GLY A 158 -23.79 -0.89 -5.23
N MET A 159 -22.72 -0.78 -6.03
CA MET A 159 -21.69 -1.81 -6.15
C MET A 159 -20.32 -1.26 -5.76
N PRO A 160 -19.43 -2.08 -5.18
CA PRO A 160 -18.05 -1.69 -4.90
C PRO A 160 -17.22 -1.65 -6.19
N TRP A 161 -17.37 -0.57 -6.96
CA TRP A 161 -16.81 -0.43 -8.32
C TRP A 161 -15.31 -0.68 -8.41
N PHE A 162 -14.52 -0.09 -7.52
CA PHE A 162 -13.07 -0.32 -7.52
C PHE A 162 -12.73 -1.80 -7.26
N CYS A 163 -13.36 -2.43 -6.27
CA CYS A 163 -13.12 -3.84 -5.95
C CYS A 163 -13.57 -4.77 -7.07
N LYS A 164 -14.71 -4.45 -7.72
CA LYS A 164 -15.27 -5.25 -8.80
C LYS A 164 -14.46 -5.15 -10.09
N TRP A 165 -13.99 -3.96 -10.46
CA TRP A 165 -13.43 -3.73 -11.80
C TRP A 165 -11.92 -3.61 -11.86
N ILE A 166 -11.24 -3.06 -10.81
CA ILE A 166 -9.82 -2.68 -10.89
C ILE A 166 -8.94 -3.43 -9.88
N CYS A 167 -9.46 -3.79 -8.69
CA CYS A 167 -8.61 -4.25 -7.60
C CYS A 167 -7.86 -5.57 -7.90
N PRO A 168 -6.53 -5.54 -8.12
CA PRO A 168 -5.75 -6.75 -8.41
C PRO A 168 -5.57 -7.64 -7.18
N SER A 169 -5.61 -7.04 -5.97
CA SER A 169 -5.53 -7.81 -4.71
C SER A 169 -6.74 -8.73 -4.55
N GLY A 170 -7.94 -8.30 -4.98
CA GLY A 170 -9.13 -9.14 -4.96
C GLY A 170 -9.03 -10.33 -5.91
N THR A 171 -8.44 -10.15 -7.08
CA THR A 171 -8.22 -11.23 -8.04
C THR A 171 -7.16 -12.21 -7.54
N LEU A 172 -6.02 -11.69 -7.06
CA LEU A 172 -4.89 -12.51 -6.61
C LEU A 172 -5.17 -13.29 -5.33
N LEU A 173 -5.74 -12.63 -4.30
CA LEU A 173 -5.92 -13.23 -2.98
C LEU A 173 -7.30 -13.88 -2.79
N GLY A 174 -8.29 -13.48 -3.55
CA GLY A 174 -9.65 -14.00 -3.46
C GLY A 174 -10.05 -14.82 -4.69
N GLY A 175 -10.08 -14.19 -5.87
CA GLY A 175 -10.61 -14.82 -7.09
C GLY A 175 -9.86 -16.09 -7.49
N ILE A 176 -8.55 -16.01 -7.65
CA ILE A 176 -7.73 -17.16 -8.06
C ILE A 176 -7.82 -18.32 -7.07
N PRO A 177 -7.60 -18.14 -5.76
CA PRO A 177 -7.71 -19.24 -4.80
C PRO A 177 -9.12 -19.88 -4.77
N LEU A 178 -10.18 -19.07 -4.76
CA LEU A 178 -11.54 -19.59 -4.72
C LEU A 178 -11.89 -20.41 -5.98
N LEU A 179 -11.47 -19.96 -7.16
CA LEU A 179 -11.68 -20.71 -8.42
C LEU A 179 -10.81 -21.97 -8.48
N ALA A 180 -9.64 -21.97 -7.86
CA ALA A 180 -8.80 -23.15 -7.79
C ALA A 180 -9.41 -24.25 -6.89
N LEU A 181 -10.10 -23.84 -5.83
CA LEU A 181 -10.66 -24.74 -4.81
C LEU A 181 -12.10 -25.19 -5.10
N ASN A 182 -12.87 -24.42 -5.88
CA ASN A 182 -14.28 -24.73 -6.15
C ASN A 182 -14.51 -24.92 -7.66
N GLU A 183 -14.87 -26.14 -8.05
CA GLU A 183 -15.17 -26.46 -9.45
C GLU A 183 -16.46 -25.78 -9.97
N GLU A 184 -17.48 -25.67 -9.12
CA GLU A 184 -18.72 -25.01 -9.45
C GLU A 184 -18.52 -23.54 -9.83
N LEU A 185 -17.59 -22.84 -9.18
CA LEU A 185 -17.28 -21.45 -9.51
C LEU A 185 -16.58 -21.31 -10.87
N ARG A 186 -15.95 -22.36 -11.38
CA ARG A 186 -15.30 -22.33 -12.70
C ARG A 186 -16.31 -22.26 -13.83
N SER A 187 -17.48 -22.88 -13.66
CA SER A 187 -18.56 -22.88 -14.68
C SER A 187 -19.19 -21.48 -14.85
N VAL A 188 -19.12 -20.61 -13.85
CA VAL A 188 -19.67 -19.24 -13.87
C VAL A 188 -18.63 -18.17 -14.20
N ILE A 189 -17.45 -18.56 -14.70
CA ILE A 189 -16.42 -17.59 -15.13
C ILE A 189 -16.95 -16.81 -16.33
N GLY A 190 -17.15 -15.49 -16.14
CA GLY A 190 -17.58 -14.58 -17.19
C GLY A 190 -16.50 -13.55 -17.56
N TRP A 191 -16.86 -12.67 -18.50
CA TRP A 191 -16.02 -11.57 -18.99
C TRP A 191 -15.34 -10.76 -17.89
N LEU A 192 -16.03 -10.51 -16.77
CA LEU A 192 -15.50 -9.72 -15.66
C LEU A 192 -14.24 -10.35 -15.03
N PHE A 193 -14.20 -11.67 -14.90
CA PHE A 193 -13.02 -12.35 -14.35
C PHE A 193 -11.83 -12.25 -15.31
N THR A 194 -12.06 -12.45 -16.62
CA THR A 194 -11.02 -12.31 -17.66
C THR A 194 -10.44 -10.90 -17.68
N TRP A 195 -11.30 -9.88 -17.58
CA TRP A 195 -10.89 -8.47 -17.47
C TRP A 195 -10.00 -8.23 -16.24
N LYS A 196 -10.40 -8.74 -15.08
CA LYS A 196 -9.64 -8.61 -13.83
C LYS A 196 -8.31 -9.37 -13.89
N LEU A 197 -8.28 -10.50 -14.54
CA LEU A 197 -7.05 -11.27 -14.77
C LEU A 197 -6.09 -10.48 -15.67
N PHE A 198 -6.59 -9.87 -16.74
CA PHE A 198 -5.79 -8.98 -17.59
C PHE A 198 -5.15 -7.83 -16.78
N ILE A 199 -5.94 -7.13 -15.94
CA ILE A 199 -5.42 -6.07 -15.08
C ILE A 199 -4.35 -6.63 -14.13
N LEU A 200 -4.57 -7.79 -13.53
CA LEU A 200 -3.59 -8.42 -12.64
C LEU A 200 -2.28 -8.69 -13.37
N VAL A 201 -2.32 -9.25 -14.59
CA VAL A 201 -1.12 -9.52 -15.40
C VAL A 201 -0.38 -8.21 -15.72
N VAL A 202 -1.09 -7.16 -16.12
CA VAL A 202 -0.50 -5.83 -16.36
C VAL A 202 0.19 -5.30 -15.10
N ILE A 203 -0.42 -5.43 -13.93
CA ILE A 203 0.15 -4.97 -12.67
C ILE A 203 1.36 -5.83 -12.25
N ILE A 204 1.32 -7.15 -12.45
CA ILE A 204 2.45 -8.05 -12.17
C ILE A 204 3.64 -7.68 -13.07
N THR A 205 3.42 -7.56 -14.37
CA THR A 205 4.46 -7.17 -15.34
C THR A 205 5.01 -5.78 -15.00
N GLY A 206 4.14 -4.83 -14.73
CA GLY A 206 4.52 -3.49 -14.27
C GLY A 206 5.34 -3.52 -12.99
N SER A 207 5.05 -4.43 -12.05
CA SER A 207 5.76 -4.56 -10.76
C SER A 207 7.16 -5.16 -10.92
N ILE A 208 7.41 -5.95 -11.97
CA ILE A 208 8.74 -6.44 -12.33
C ILE A 208 9.58 -5.28 -12.89
N LEU A 209 8.99 -4.45 -13.76
CA LEU A 209 9.69 -3.36 -14.45
C LEU A 209 9.88 -2.12 -13.57
N MET A 210 8.89 -1.79 -12.72
CA MET A 210 8.84 -0.57 -11.92
C MET A 210 8.55 -0.88 -10.44
N TYR A 211 9.10 -0.08 -9.53
CA TYR A 211 8.87 -0.24 -8.10
C TYR A 211 7.45 0.20 -7.72
N ARG A 212 6.61 -0.75 -7.31
CA ARG A 212 5.25 -0.57 -6.79
C ARG A 212 4.32 0.29 -7.68
N PRO A 213 4.10 -0.04 -8.96
CA PRO A 213 3.31 0.78 -9.89
C PRO A 213 1.87 0.95 -9.43
N PHE A 214 1.22 -0.11 -8.93
CA PHE A 214 -0.15 -0.02 -8.44
C PHE A 214 -0.28 0.94 -7.25
N CYS A 215 0.60 0.82 -6.23
CA CYS A 215 0.59 1.71 -5.07
C CYS A 215 0.93 3.17 -5.42
N ARG A 216 1.64 3.38 -6.54
CA ARG A 216 2.09 4.68 -7.01
C ARG A 216 1.01 5.43 -7.76
N TYR A 217 0.22 4.75 -8.61
CA TYR A 217 -0.67 5.38 -9.58
C TYR A 217 -2.16 5.10 -9.37
N ILE A 218 -2.53 3.93 -8.82
CA ILE A 218 -3.91 3.45 -8.84
C ILE A 218 -4.50 3.31 -7.43
N CYS A 219 -3.71 2.90 -6.44
CA CYS A 219 -4.22 2.50 -5.13
C CYS A 219 -4.91 3.63 -4.35
N PRO A 220 -6.24 3.55 -4.11
CA PRO A 220 -6.98 4.57 -3.37
C PRO A 220 -6.61 4.61 -1.88
N LEU A 221 -6.32 3.46 -1.26
CA LEU A 221 -5.82 3.40 0.12
C LEU A 221 -4.49 4.15 0.26
N GLY A 222 -3.61 4.00 -0.76
CA GLY A 222 -2.36 4.76 -0.85
C GLY A 222 -2.59 6.27 -1.04
N ALA A 223 -3.70 6.69 -1.63
CA ALA A 223 -4.08 8.10 -1.71
C ALA A 223 -4.46 8.65 -0.33
N ILE A 224 -5.35 7.96 0.41
CA ILE A 224 -5.80 8.38 1.75
C ILE A 224 -4.61 8.50 2.71
N TYR A 225 -3.83 7.44 2.88
CA TYR A 225 -2.66 7.47 3.76
C TYR A 225 -1.58 8.45 3.28
N GLY A 226 -1.52 8.71 1.97
CA GLY A 226 -0.62 9.72 1.41
C GLY A 226 -0.96 11.13 1.86
N LEU A 227 -2.24 11.49 1.85
CA LEU A 227 -2.71 12.79 2.36
C LEU A 227 -2.39 12.97 3.85
N MET A 228 -2.38 11.88 4.62
CA MET A 228 -2.04 11.93 6.05
C MET A 228 -0.53 11.99 6.33
N ASN A 229 0.35 11.73 5.36
CA ASN A 229 1.80 11.76 5.57
C ASN A 229 2.34 13.07 6.20
N PRO A 230 1.92 14.27 5.75
CA PRO A 230 2.41 15.52 6.34
C PRO A 230 1.98 15.74 7.78
N VAL A 231 0.84 15.17 8.20
CA VAL A 231 0.24 15.37 9.54
C VAL A 231 0.49 14.21 10.49
N SER A 232 0.94 13.05 10.00
CA SER A 232 1.13 11.85 10.81
C SER A 232 2.21 12.00 11.87
N LEU A 233 2.07 11.25 12.97
CA LEU A 233 3.01 11.28 14.10
C LEU A 233 4.40 10.74 13.73
N VAL A 234 4.45 9.64 12.98
CA VAL A 234 5.72 9.10 12.49
C VAL A 234 6.15 9.89 11.26
N ARG A 235 7.30 10.55 11.31
CA ARG A 235 7.78 11.44 10.24
C ARG A 235 9.23 11.14 9.84
N MET A 236 9.55 11.48 8.61
CA MET A 236 10.95 11.54 8.16
C MET A 236 11.51 12.91 8.50
N ARG A 237 12.64 12.94 9.19
CA ARG A 237 13.39 14.18 9.49
C ARG A 237 14.70 14.23 8.73
N VAL A 238 15.06 15.43 8.31
CA VAL A 238 16.33 15.72 7.63
C VAL A 238 17.05 16.76 8.46
N SER A 239 18.24 16.44 8.98
CA SER A 239 19.12 17.40 9.61
C SER A 239 19.77 18.27 8.53
N LYS A 240 19.50 19.57 8.55
CA LYS A 240 20.02 20.52 7.57
C LYS A 240 21.54 20.70 7.72
N SER A 241 22.07 20.64 8.95
CA SER A 241 23.49 20.77 9.26
C SER A 241 24.33 19.62 8.72
N ARG A 242 23.76 18.39 8.67
CA ARG A 242 24.46 17.18 8.18
C ARG A 242 24.19 16.89 6.70
N CYS A 243 23.17 17.52 6.09
CA CYS A 243 22.76 17.23 4.74
C CYS A 243 23.52 18.05 3.71
N VAL A 244 24.44 17.43 2.99
CA VAL A 244 25.24 18.05 1.92
C VAL A 244 24.56 18.04 0.53
N GLY A 245 23.29 17.62 0.42
CA GLY A 245 22.54 17.64 -0.83
C GLY A 245 23.01 16.61 -1.89
N CYS A 246 23.81 15.61 -1.55
CA CYS A 246 24.43 14.67 -2.50
C CYS A 246 23.46 13.80 -3.34
N GLY A 247 22.17 13.79 -3.01
CA GLY A 247 21.13 13.04 -3.75
C GLY A 247 21.18 11.51 -3.62
N ALA A 248 22.07 10.93 -2.79
CA ALA A 248 22.17 9.47 -2.60
C ALA A 248 20.85 8.85 -2.12
N CYS A 249 20.11 9.54 -1.24
CA CYS A 249 18.79 9.14 -0.74
C CYS A 249 17.74 9.07 -1.85
N GLN A 250 17.75 9.99 -2.83
CA GLN A 250 16.86 9.95 -3.98
C GLN A 250 17.23 8.81 -4.93
N LYS A 251 18.51 8.61 -5.21
CA LYS A 251 19.01 7.50 -6.05
C LYS A 251 18.64 6.13 -5.48
N ALA A 252 18.62 5.98 -4.15
CA ALA A 252 18.21 4.75 -3.47
C ALA A 252 16.68 4.58 -3.36
N CYS A 253 15.93 5.67 -3.52
CA CYS A 253 14.47 5.64 -3.40
C CYS A 253 13.84 4.97 -4.62
N GLY A 254 13.14 3.84 -4.41
CA GLY A 254 12.43 3.15 -5.50
C GLY A 254 11.29 3.98 -6.11
N LEU A 255 10.74 4.96 -5.36
CA LEU A 255 9.69 5.88 -5.80
C LEU A 255 10.26 7.20 -6.36
N ASP A 256 11.60 7.32 -6.38
CA ASP A 256 12.31 8.48 -6.91
C ASP A 256 11.87 9.84 -6.31
N ILE A 257 11.75 9.85 -4.98
CA ILE A 257 11.36 11.05 -4.24
C ILE A 257 12.62 11.77 -3.78
N PRO A 258 12.73 13.10 -3.98
CA PRO A 258 13.82 13.91 -3.45
C PRO A 258 13.65 14.11 -1.92
N VAL A 259 13.92 13.06 -1.13
CA VAL A 259 13.64 13.02 0.32
C VAL A 259 14.33 14.17 1.08
N TYR A 260 15.48 14.63 0.60
CA TYR A 260 16.21 15.76 1.19
C TYR A 260 15.50 17.11 1.02
N LYS A 261 14.63 17.25 -0.01
CA LYS A 261 13.78 18.43 -0.23
C LYS A 261 12.39 18.25 0.38
N GLU A 262 11.79 17.04 0.18
CA GLU A 262 10.42 16.73 0.58
C GLU A 262 10.38 15.45 1.45
N PRO A 263 10.81 15.50 2.72
CA PRO A 263 10.94 14.32 3.56
C PRO A 263 9.59 13.64 3.85
N ASN A 264 8.50 14.40 3.89
CA ASN A 264 7.15 13.90 4.19
C ASN A 264 6.21 13.96 2.98
N SER A 265 6.77 13.78 1.77
CA SER A 265 5.98 13.69 0.53
C SER A 265 4.82 12.69 0.67
N THR A 266 3.68 13.03 0.06
CA THR A 266 2.50 12.17 -0.01
C THR A 266 2.77 10.81 -0.65
N ASP A 267 3.87 10.68 -1.41
CA ASP A 267 4.29 9.44 -2.06
C ASP A 267 5.18 8.56 -1.18
N CYS A 268 5.76 9.10 -0.12
CA CYS A 268 6.73 8.38 0.72
C CYS A 268 6.07 7.27 1.54
N ILE A 269 6.43 6.01 1.28
CA ILE A 269 5.99 4.83 2.05
C ILE A 269 6.84 4.56 3.29
N ARG A 270 7.77 5.44 3.61
CA ARG A 270 8.66 5.36 4.79
C ARG A 270 9.36 4.01 4.95
N CYS A 271 9.83 3.45 3.84
CA CYS A 271 10.51 2.15 3.82
C CYS A 271 11.92 2.17 4.44
N GLY A 272 12.47 3.34 4.74
CA GLY A 272 13.77 3.51 5.40
C GLY A 272 15.01 3.31 4.53
N LYS A 273 14.89 2.97 3.24
CA LYS A 273 16.06 2.79 2.35
C LYS A 273 16.93 4.04 2.25
N CYS A 274 16.35 5.23 2.30
CA CYS A 274 17.09 6.49 2.25
C CYS A 274 17.92 6.71 3.52
N VAL A 275 17.45 6.25 4.68
CA VAL A 275 18.17 6.34 5.95
C VAL A 275 19.43 5.48 5.91
N THR A 276 19.33 4.24 5.39
CA THR A 276 20.44 3.28 5.38
C THR A 276 21.56 3.60 4.39
N VAL A 277 21.32 4.49 3.43
CA VAL A 277 22.30 4.87 2.39
C VAL A 277 22.88 6.27 2.59
N CYS A 278 22.43 7.01 3.59
CA CYS A 278 22.91 8.36 3.86
C CYS A 278 24.31 8.28 4.51
N PRO A 279 25.40 8.75 3.84
CA PRO A 279 26.72 8.67 4.40
C PRO A 279 26.91 9.59 5.61
N HIS A 280 26.14 10.68 5.70
CA HIS A 280 26.23 11.69 6.76
C HIS A 280 25.18 11.47 7.87
N ASN A 281 24.44 10.35 7.86
CA ASN A 281 23.37 10.07 8.83
C ASN A 281 22.37 11.24 9.04
N ALA A 282 22.15 12.03 7.97
CA ALA A 282 21.29 13.22 7.99
C ALA A 282 19.79 12.89 8.01
N LEU A 283 19.42 11.64 7.77
CA LEU A 283 18.02 11.19 7.67
C LEU A 283 17.66 10.28 8.84
N LYS A 284 16.58 10.60 9.54
CA LYS A 284 16.02 9.76 10.60
C LYS A 284 14.50 9.59 10.42
N LEU A 285 13.98 8.41 10.78
CA LEU A 285 12.56 8.18 10.95
C LEU A 285 12.26 8.39 12.44
N ASP A 286 11.40 9.34 12.77
CA ASP A 286 11.14 9.76 14.14
C ASP A 286 9.65 9.84 14.44
N VAL A 287 9.29 9.63 15.72
CA VAL A 287 7.93 9.81 16.23
C VAL A 287 7.84 11.19 16.89
N THR A 288 7.09 12.09 16.27
CA THR A 288 6.97 13.47 16.74
C THR A 288 5.70 13.66 17.54
N LEU A 289 5.79 13.63 18.86
CA LEU A 289 4.75 14.16 19.73
C LEU A 289 4.90 15.70 19.80
N LYS A 290 3.79 16.43 19.69
CA LYS A 290 3.75 17.92 19.59
C LYS A 290 4.60 18.66 20.66
N GLY A 291 4.85 18.07 21.84
CA GLY A 291 5.62 18.67 22.93
C GLY A 291 7.15 18.70 22.73
N LYS A 292 7.73 17.83 21.88
CA LYS A 292 9.18 17.75 21.63
C LYS A 292 9.69 18.68 20.51
N ARG A 293 8.78 19.40 19.84
CA ARG A 293 9.12 20.21 18.65
C ARG A 293 10.04 21.41 18.95
N ARG A 294 10.02 21.93 20.17
CA ARG A 294 10.82 23.10 20.59
C ARG A 294 12.18 22.74 21.21
N ARG A 295 12.32 21.57 21.86
CA ARG A 295 13.59 21.18 22.51
C ARG A 295 14.60 20.52 21.55
N GLY A 296 14.17 19.68 20.61
CA GLY A 296 15.09 18.99 19.70
C GLY A 296 15.75 19.91 18.65
N ALA A 297 15.07 20.97 18.21
CA ALA A 297 15.65 21.95 17.31
C ALA A 297 16.71 22.83 17.99
N ARG A 298 16.54 23.13 19.28
CA ARG A 298 17.50 23.94 20.06
C ARG A 298 18.75 23.14 20.48
N GLN A 299 18.63 21.84 20.69
CA GLN A 299 19.75 20.98 21.08
C GLN A 299 20.65 20.59 19.92
N GLU A 300 20.07 20.40 18.70
CA GLU A 300 20.88 20.11 17.49
C GLU A 300 21.64 21.33 16.97
N ASP A 301 21.19 22.56 17.30
CA ASP A 301 21.89 23.81 16.98
C ASP A 301 22.94 24.21 18.08
N ALA A 302 22.89 23.57 19.24
CA ALA A 302 23.84 23.80 20.33
C ALA A 302 25.02 22.81 20.32
N ASP A 303 24.88 21.64 19.68
CA ASP A 303 25.91 20.62 19.54
C ASP A 303 26.61 20.69 18.16
N ALA A 304 26.41 21.75 17.39
CA ALA A 304 27.08 22.06 16.11
C ALA A 304 28.03 23.25 16.25
#